data_177c166fa601af1e962de62ff5171c5a
#
_entry.id   177c166fa601af1e962de62ff5171c5a
#
_cell.length_a   1.000
_cell.length_b   1.000
_cell.length_c   1.000
_cell.angle_alpha   90.00
_cell.angle_beta   90.00
_cell.angle_gamma   90.00
#
_symmetry.space_group_name_H-M   'P 1'
#
loop_
_entity.id
_entity.type
_entity.pdbx_description
1 polymer ?
#
loop_
_entity_poly.entity_id
_entity_poly.type
_entity_poly.pdbx_seq_one_letter_code
_entity_poly.pdbx_strand_id
1 'polypeptide(L)'
;NAELLIDHAWGWEPCTMEFIKAYKPATNSFSSGQVLQEPYTVRKARVVVREMAESAALDLLDKRMVTDQLVLTIGYDTASLSNEDARTTYKGEVTTDYYGRKVPKHAHGTANLESPTSSARLISEAVMELFDRIVNPNLLVRRINLTTNHVVDEDTAAKTPAPVQYD
;
A
#
# COMPACT_ATOMS: atom_id res chain seq x y z
N ASN A 1 25.07 -6.13 -5.57
CA ASN A 1 24.65 -6.87 -4.34
C ASN A 1 25.63 -7.99 -3.93
N ALA A 2 26.47 -8.54 -4.87
CA ALA A 2 27.43 -9.59 -4.52
C ALA A 2 28.56 -9.04 -3.61
N GLU A 3 29.07 -7.85 -3.88
CA GLU A 3 30.09 -7.20 -3.03
C GLU A 3 29.63 -7.02 -1.60
N LEU A 4 28.42 -6.49 -1.41
CA LEU A 4 27.81 -6.34 -0.08
C LEU A 4 27.74 -7.66 0.71
N LEU A 5 27.37 -8.76 0.02
CA LEU A 5 27.31 -10.09 0.64
C LEU A 5 28.69 -10.61 1.02
N ILE A 6 29.71 -10.36 0.19
CA ILE A 6 31.09 -10.73 0.44
C ILE A 6 31.64 -9.94 1.63
N ASP A 7 31.42 -8.63 1.65
CA ASP A 7 31.86 -7.74 2.73
C ASP A 7 31.26 -8.15 4.07
N HIS A 8 29.93 -8.39 4.11
CA HIS A 8 29.26 -8.88 5.32
C HIS A 8 29.78 -10.27 5.76
N ALA A 9 30.08 -11.17 4.80
CA ALA A 9 30.64 -12.48 5.13
C ALA A 9 32.04 -12.38 5.77
N TRP A 10 32.80 -11.35 5.42
CA TRP A 10 34.10 -11.03 6.03
C TRP A 10 33.98 -10.17 7.31
N GLY A 11 32.77 -9.83 7.71
CA GLY A 11 32.49 -9.01 8.90
C GLY A 11 32.75 -7.52 8.69
N TRP A 12 32.85 -7.07 7.44
CA TRP A 12 33.00 -5.65 7.16
C TRP A 12 31.64 -4.99 6.98
N GLU A 13 31.39 -3.94 7.76
CA GLU A 13 30.16 -3.15 7.72
C GLU A 13 30.51 -1.67 7.55
N PRO A 14 30.24 -1.09 6.36
CA PRO A 14 30.53 0.32 6.10
C PRO A 14 29.57 1.27 6.80
N CYS A 15 28.41 0.75 7.27
CA CYS A 15 27.39 1.55 7.92
C CYS A 15 27.72 1.75 9.39
N THR A 16 28.18 2.95 9.76
CA THR A 16 28.45 3.30 11.15
C THR A 16 27.20 3.82 11.86
N MET A 17 27.22 3.80 13.20
CA MET A 17 26.13 4.40 14.00
C MET A 17 25.94 5.89 13.71
N GLU A 18 26.99 6.60 13.30
CA GLU A 18 26.91 7.99 12.90
C GLU A 18 26.13 8.16 11.59
N PHE A 19 26.37 7.29 10.59
CA PHE A 19 25.60 7.26 9.35
C PHE A 19 24.13 6.94 9.60
N ILE A 20 23.83 5.97 10.46
CA ILE A 20 22.45 5.64 10.82
C ILE A 20 21.75 6.83 11.46
N LYS A 21 22.39 7.52 12.40
CA LYS A 21 21.83 8.71 13.06
C LYS A 21 21.70 9.91 12.14
N ALA A 22 22.59 10.06 11.17
CA ALA A 22 22.58 11.16 10.20
C ALA A 22 21.62 10.89 9.01
N TYR A 23 21.21 9.63 8.82
CA TYR A 23 20.35 9.27 7.70
C TYR A 23 18.98 9.94 7.82
N LYS A 24 18.64 10.72 6.80
CA LYS A 24 17.30 11.28 6.60
C LYS A 24 16.72 10.68 5.34
N PRO A 25 15.60 9.95 5.42
CA PRO A 25 14.97 9.39 4.23
C PRO A 25 14.54 10.53 3.29
N ALA A 26 14.75 10.33 1.99
CA ALA A 26 14.37 11.30 0.97
C ALA A 26 12.84 11.41 0.79
N THR A 27 12.13 10.34 1.16
CA THR A 27 10.66 10.28 1.11
C THR A 27 10.14 9.65 2.40
N ASN A 28 9.08 10.23 2.93
CA ASN A 28 8.38 9.67 4.09
C ASN A 28 7.13 8.94 3.59
N SER A 29 7.09 7.63 3.81
CA SER A 29 5.91 6.81 3.54
C SER A 29 5.76 5.75 4.63
N PHE A 30 4.52 5.42 5.00
CA PHE A 30 4.21 4.26 5.82
C PHE A 30 3.49 3.24 4.97
N SER A 31 3.91 1.98 5.06
CA SER A 31 3.28 0.90 4.33
C SER A 31 2.88 -0.20 5.30
N SER A 32 1.65 -0.66 5.16
CA SER A 32 1.11 -1.80 5.88
C SER A 32 0.67 -2.86 4.88
N GLY A 33 1.13 -4.10 5.06
CA GLY A 33 0.78 -5.21 4.19
C GLY A 33 0.18 -6.36 4.99
N GLN A 34 -0.89 -6.96 4.46
CA GLN A 34 -1.54 -8.11 5.05
C GLN A 34 -1.70 -9.24 4.04
N VAL A 35 -1.22 -10.43 4.38
CA VAL A 35 -1.50 -11.68 3.66
C VAL A 35 -2.61 -12.39 4.41
N LEU A 36 -3.73 -12.62 3.71
CA LEU A 36 -4.90 -13.28 4.29
C LEU A 36 -4.62 -14.78 4.45
N GLN A 37 -5.14 -15.38 5.51
CA GLN A 37 -4.93 -16.81 5.80
C GLN A 37 -5.58 -17.71 4.75
N GLU A 38 -6.72 -17.28 4.21
CA GLU A 38 -7.46 -17.94 3.14
C GLU A 38 -7.84 -16.92 2.05
N PRO A 39 -8.21 -17.35 0.84
CA PRO A 39 -8.74 -16.45 -0.18
C PRO A 39 -10.06 -15.82 0.27
N TYR A 40 -10.12 -14.48 0.30
CA TYR A 40 -11.33 -13.76 0.69
C TYR A 40 -12.12 -13.29 -0.52
N THR A 41 -13.45 -13.34 -0.41
CA THR A 41 -14.31 -12.61 -1.33
C THR A 41 -14.05 -11.10 -1.20
N VAL A 42 -14.32 -10.34 -2.26
CA VAL A 42 -14.17 -8.87 -2.24
C VAL A 42 -14.94 -8.23 -1.07
N ARG A 43 -16.13 -8.76 -0.74
CA ARG A 43 -16.91 -8.29 0.41
C ARG A 43 -16.18 -8.45 1.74
N LYS A 44 -15.53 -9.60 1.98
CA LYS A 44 -14.71 -9.83 3.20
C LYS A 44 -13.45 -8.96 3.17
N ALA A 45 -12.76 -8.90 2.04
CA ALA A 45 -11.55 -8.10 1.88
C ALA A 45 -11.80 -6.60 2.11
N ARG A 46 -12.98 -6.10 1.73
CA ARG A 46 -13.40 -4.72 1.94
C ARG A 46 -13.41 -4.31 3.42
N VAL A 47 -13.79 -5.23 4.30
CA VAL A 47 -13.75 -4.99 5.77
C VAL A 47 -12.32 -4.85 6.25
N VAL A 48 -11.42 -5.73 5.80
CA VAL A 48 -9.99 -5.68 6.14
C VAL A 48 -9.33 -4.40 5.62
N VAL A 49 -9.65 -3.98 4.40
CA VAL A 49 -9.14 -2.72 3.82
C VAL A 49 -9.57 -1.51 4.66
N ARG A 50 -10.82 -1.49 5.14
CA ARG A 50 -11.31 -0.43 6.03
C ARG A 50 -10.53 -0.40 7.35
N GLU A 51 -10.35 -1.55 7.98
CA GLU A 51 -9.59 -1.68 9.24
C GLU A 51 -8.13 -1.20 9.04
N MET A 52 -7.50 -1.57 7.93
CA MET A 52 -6.16 -1.11 7.60
C MET A 52 -6.10 0.41 7.40
N ALA A 53 -7.10 1.01 6.77
CA ALA A 53 -7.19 2.46 6.58
C ALA A 53 -7.37 3.20 7.91
N GLU A 54 -8.22 2.71 8.79
CA GLU A 54 -8.43 3.25 10.13
C GLU A 54 -7.17 3.14 10.98
N SER A 55 -6.47 1.98 10.94
CA SER A 55 -5.19 1.79 11.63
C SER A 55 -4.11 2.73 11.11
N ALA A 56 -4.01 2.92 9.78
CA ALA A 56 -3.04 3.84 9.19
C ALA A 56 -3.30 5.30 9.63
N ALA A 57 -4.56 5.70 9.73
CA ALA A 57 -4.94 7.02 10.22
C ALA A 57 -4.57 7.22 11.70
N LEU A 58 -4.78 6.19 12.54
CA LEU A 58 -4.38 6.23 13.95
C LEU A 58 -2.85 6.32 14.11
N ASP A 59 -2.09 5.57 13.31
CA ASP A 59 -0.63 5.63 13.29
C ASP A 59 -0.11 7.03 12.91
N LEU A 60 -0.75 7.69 11.93
CA LEU A 60 -0.43 9.05 11.55
C LEU A 60 -0.72 10.03 12.70
N LEU A 61 -1.89 9.90 13.31
CA LEU A 61 -2.32 10.75 14.43
C LEU A 61 -1.38 10.61 15.64
N ASP A 62 -1.03 9.38 16.01
CA ASP A 62 -0.12 9.10 17.13
C ASP A 62 1.27 9.72 16.92
N LYS A 63 1.75 9.73 15.68
CA LYS A 63 3.03 10.31 15.30
C LYS A 63 2.96 11.81 14.95
N ARG A 64 1.80 12.45 15.04
CA ARG A 64 1.55 13.83 14.61
C ARG A 64 1.95 14.09 13.16
N MET A 65 1.62 13.15 12.29
CA MET A 65 1.91 13.21 10.86
C MET A 65 0.63 13.23 10.04
N VAL A 66 0.73 13.78 8.84
CA VAL A 66 -0.37 13.87 7.87
C VAL A 66 0.09 13.35 6.51
N THR A 67 -0.85 12.92 5.68
CA THR A 67 -0.63 12.44 4.32
C THR A 67 -1.65 13.05 3.37
N ASP A 68 -1.27 13.22 2.10
CA ASP A 68 -2.17 13.64 1.02
C ASP A 68 -2.31 12.60 -0.09
N GLN A 69 -1.62 11.45 0.03
CA GLN A 69 -1.67 10.42 -1.00
C GLN A 69 -1.72 9.02 -0.39
N LEU A 70 -2.66 8.22 -0.89
CA LEU A 70 -2.89 6.83 -0.49
C LEU A 70 -2.71 5.92 -1.69
N VAL A 71 -1.97 4.84 -1.53
CA VAL A 71 -1.74 3.83 -2.58
C VAL A 71 -2.24 2.48 -2.07
N LEU A 72 -3.12 1.85 -2.83
CA LEU A 72 -3.69 0.56 -2.51
C LEU A 72 -3.32 -0.47 -3.58
N THR A 73 -2.84 -1.63 -3.13
CA THR A 73 -2.54 -2.78 -3.99
C THR A 73 -3.27 -4.01 -3.48
N ILE A 74 -4.04 -4.65 -4.36
CA ILE A 74 -4.82 -5.86 -4.07
C ILE A 74 -4.26 -7.01 -4.88
N GLY A 75 -3.66 -7.99 -4.21
CA GLY A 75 -3.20 -9.22 -4.83
C GLY A 75 -4.28 -10.30 -4.79
N TYR A 76 -4.50 -10.95 -5.93
CA TYR A 76 -5.50 -12.00 -6.05
C TYR A 76 -4.89 -13.38 -5.79
N ASP A 77 -5.74 -14.33 -5.41
CA ASP A 77 -5.35 -15.70 -5.15
C ASP A 77 -5.38 -16.55 -6.43
N THR A 78 -4.53 -17.58 -6.48
CA THR A 78 -4.51 -18.58 -7.56
C THR A 78 -5.85 -19.30 -7.70
N ALA A 79 -6.61 -19.45 -6.61
CA ALA A 79 -7.95 -20.05 -6.61
C ALA A 79 -8.93 -19.32 -7.54
N SER A 80 -8.68 -18.03 -7.83
CA SER A 80 -9.46 -17.27 -8.83
C SER A 80 -9.37 -17.85 -10.25
N LEU A 81 -8.34 -18.67 -10.53
CA LEU A 81 -8.10 -19.30 -11.83
C LEU A 81 -8.07 -20.84 -11.72
N SER A 82 -8.57 -21.43 -10.64
CA SER A 82 -8.37 -22.86 -10.34
C SER A 82 -9.25 -23.80 -11.17
N ASN A 83 -10.36 -23.33 -11.72
CA ASN A 83 -11.20 -24.13 -12.62
C ASN A 83 -11.13 -23.60 -14.07
N GLU A 84 -11.42 -24.47 -15.05
CA GLU A 84 -11.36 -24.11 -16.48
C GLU A 84 -12.40 -23.06 -16.85
N ASP A 85 -13.56 -23.08 -16.21
CA ASP A 85 -14.62 -22.09 -16.44
C ASP A 85 -14.20 -20.69 -15.97
N ALA A 86 -13.52 -20.59 -14.80
CA ALA A 86 -12.99 -19.33 -14.30
C ALA A 86 -11.87 -18.79 -15.23
N ARG A 87 -11.01 -19.68 -15.74
CA ARG A 87 -9.94 -19.29 -16.69
C ARG A 87 -10.49 -18.78 -18.01
N THR A 88 -11.51 -19.43 -18.55
CA THR A 88 -12.16 -19.04 -19.82
C THR A 88 -12.99 -17.78 -19.68
N THR A 89 -13.58 -17.55 -18.52
CA THR A 89 -14.42 -16.37 -18.24
C THR A 89 -13.59 -15.13 -17.88
N TYR A 90 -12.41 -15.33 -17.27
CA TYR A 90 -11.52 -14.23 -16.89
C TYR A 90 -10.78 -13.68 -18.11
N LYS A 91 -11.15 -12.48 -18.54
CA LYS A 91 -10.55 -11.76 -19.67
C LYS A 91 -9.43 -10.79 -19.28
N GLY A 92 -9.09 -10.71 -18.00
CA GLY A 92 -8.04 -9.83 -17.50
C GLY A 92 -6.63 -10.39 -17.70
N GLU A 93 -5.64 -9.57 -17.40
CA GLU A 93 -4.23 -9.95 -17.49
C GLU A 93 -3.86 -10.97 -16.41
N VAL A 94 -3.13 -12.03 -16.80
CA VAL A 94 -2.61 -13.07 -15.91
C VAL A 94 -1.10 -12.91 -15.82
N THR A 95 -0.59 -12.86 -14.59
CA THR A 95 0.84 -12.77 -14.29
C THR A 95 1.35 -14.08 -13.67
N THR A 96 2.65 -14.19 -13.51
CA THR A 96 3.29 -15.30 -12.79
C THR A 96 3.83 -14.78 -11.48
N ASP A 97 3.46 -15.42 -10.37
CA ASP A 97 3.95 -15.07 -9.05
C ASP A 97 5.40 -15.57 -8.83
N TYR A 98 5.98 -15.23 -7.67
CA TYR A 98 7.35 -15.64 -7.31
C TYR A 98 7.57 -17.16 -7.34
N TYR A 99 6.52 -17.95 -7.12
CA TYR A 99 6.56 -19.42 -7.12
C TYR A 99 6.24 -20.04 -8.48
N GLY A 100 6.16 -19.23 -9.55
CA GLY A 100 5.84 -19.71 -10.90
C GLY A 100 4.36 -19.99 -11.16
N ARG A 101 3.46 -19.66 -10.24
CA ARG A 101 2.02 -19.93 -10.37
C ARG A 101 1.33 -18.80 -11.13
N LYS A 102 0.36 -19.16 -11.96
CA LYS A 102 -0.47 -18.19 -12.68
C LYS A 102 -1.49 -17.57 -11.73
N VAL A 103 -1.48 -16.24 -11.66
CA VAL A 103 -2.39 -15.44 -10.82
C VAL A 103 -2.96 -14.28 -11.65
N PRO A 104 -4.19 -13.82 -11.37
CA PRO A 104 -4.67 -12.58 -11.96
C PRO A 104 -3.74 -11.42 -11.58
N LYS A 105 -3.50 -10.51 -12.54
CA LYS A 105 -2.73 -9.30 -12.26
C LYS A 105 -3.34 -8.57 -11.06
N HIS A 106 -2.48 -8.14 -10.13
CA HIS A 106 -2.91 -7.36 -8.98
C HIS A 106 -3.60 -6.06 -9.40
N ALA A 107 -4.62 -5.65 -8.64
CA ALA A 107 -5.19 -4.32 -8.78
C ALA A 107 -4.31 -3.32 -8.02
N HIS A 108 -4.10 -2.16 -8.61
CA HIS A 108 -3.27 -1.10 -8.06
C HIS A 108 -3.89 0.25 -8.37
N GLY A 109 -3.84 1.16 -7.42
CA GLY A 109 -4.34 2.51 -7.62
C GLY A 109 -3.87 3.48 -6.57
N THR A 110 -4.04 4.76 -6.88
CA THR A 110 -3.69 5.88 -6.02
C THR A 110 -4.91 6.77 -5.82
N ALA A 111 -5.10 7.25 -4.61
CA ALA A 111 -6.03 8.30 -4.24
C ALA A 111 -5.24 9.48 -3.68
N ASN A 112 -5.49 10.68 -4.23
CA ASN A 112 -4.96 11.92 -3.71
C ASN A 112 -6.05 12.62 -2.91
N LEU A 113 -5.68 13.14 -1.74
CA LEU A 113 -6.56 13.94 -0.89
C LEU A 113 -6.37 15.42 -1.24
N GLU A 114 -7.40 16.22 -1.05
CA GLU A 114 -7.36 17.67 -1.34
C GLU A 114 -6.34 18.42 -0.48
N SER A 115 -6.09 17.92 0.72
CA SER A 115 -5.11 18.48 1.65
C SER A 115 -4.52 17.39 2.55
N PRO A 116 -3.27 17.58 3.05
CA PRO A 116 -2.69 16.67 4.02
C PRO A 116 -3.56 16.50 5.25
N THR A 117 -3.81 15.26 5.67
CA THR A 117 -4.69 14.95 6.80
C THR A 117 -4.29 13.67 7.51
N SER A 118 -4.64 13.55 8.79
CA SER A 118 -4.66 12.32 9.58
C SER A 118 -6.08 11.88 9.93
N SER A 119 -7.11 12.53 9.36
CA SER A 119 -8.52 12.21 9.64
C SER A 119 -8.87 10.80 9.20
N ALA A 120 -9.20 9.94 10.19
CA ALA A 120 -9.63 8.55 9.93
C ALA A 120 -10.83 8.48 8.97
N ARG A 121 -11.76 9.43 9.06
CA ARG A 121 -12.91 9.50 8.17
C ARG A 121 -12.50 9.75 6.72
N LEU A 122 -11.70 10.79 6.46
CA LEU A 122 -11.29 11.17 5.10
C LEU A 122 -10.40 10.09 4.47
N ILE A 123 -9.44 9.55 5.23
CA ILE A 123 -8.55 8.47 4.78
C ILE A 123 -9.37 7.22 4.46
N SER A 124 -10.28 6.81 5.36
CA SER A 124 -11.10 5.62 5.17
C SER A 124 -12.05 5.79 3.96
N GLU A 125 -12.72 6.92 3.80
CA GLU A 125 -13.58 7.22 2.66
C GLU A 125 -12.79 7.12 1.34
N ALA A 126 -11.62 7.77 1.24
CA ALA A 126 -10.78 7.76 0.05
C ALA A 126 -10.25 6.35 -0.30
N VAL A 127 -9.81 5.58 0.71
CA VAL A 127 -9.34 4.20 0.51
C VAL A 127 -10.48 3.29 0.06
N MET A 128 -11.67 3.44 0.64
CA MET A 128 -12.83 2.62 0.27
C MET A 128 -13.32 2.92 -1.14
N GLU A 129 -13.36 4.19 -1.55
CA GLU A 129 -13.67 4.58 -2.93
C GLU A 129 -12.63 4.05 -3.90
N LEU A 130 -11.33 4.16 -3.57
CA LEU A 130 -10.24 3.60 -4.35
C LEU A 130 -10.40 2.08 -4.50
N PHE A 131 -10.65 1.36 -3.41
CA PHE A 131 -10.86 -0.09 -3.42
C PHE A 131 -12.01 -0.47 -4.36
N ASP A 132 -13.17 0.15 -4.21
CA ASP A 132 -14.36 -0.14 -5.01
C ASP A 132 -14.13 0.16 -6.52
N ARG A 133 -13.26 1.14 -6.84
CA ARG A 133 -12.89 1.50 -8.21
C ARG A 133 -11.92 0.51 -8.87
N ILE A 134 -10.95 -0.02 -8.12
CA ILE A 134 -9.86 -0.84 -8.71
C ILE A 134 -10.09 -2.35 -8.60
N VAL A 135 -10.89 -2.81 -7.63
CA VAL A 135 -11.04 -4.24 -7.37
C VAL A 135 -11.91 -4.93 -8.44
N ASN A 136 -11.51 -6.14 -8.82
CA ASN A 136 -12.39 -7.00 -9.63
C ASN A 136 -13.31 -7.82 -8.71
N PRO A 137 -14.64 -7.61 -8.74
CA PRO A 137 -15.58 -8.23 -7.80
C PRO A 137 -15.68 -9.76 -7.93
N ASN A 138 -15.23 -10.32 -9.04
CA ASN A 138 -15.32 -11.76 -9.33
C ASN A 138 -14.08 -12.55 -8.92
N LEU A 139 -13.05 -11.89 -8.38
CA LEU A 139 -11.80 -12.53 -7.99
C LEU A 139 -11.69 -12.65 -6.47
N LEU A 140 -10.89 -13.61 -6.03
CA LEU A 140 -10.59 -13.84 -4.63
C LEU A 140 -9.30 -13.10 -4.24
N VAL A 141 -9.37 -12.33 -3.17
CA VAL A 141 -8.26 -11.53 -2.64
C VAL A 141 -7.39 -12.37 -1.72
N ARG A 142 -6.07 -12.26 -1.86
CA ARG A 142 -5.08 -12.94 -1.02
C ARG A 142 -4.16 -12.00 -0.27
N ARG A 143 -3.87 -10.84 -0.85
CA ARG A 143 -2.93 -9.86 -0.29
C ARG A 143 -3.51 -8.45 -0.43
N ILE A 144 -3.32 -7.66 0.61
CA ILE A 144 -3.68 -6.25 0.64
C ILE A 144 -2.44 -5.48 1.08
N ASN A 145 -2.10 -4.42 0.38
CA ASN A 145 -1.04 -3.50 0.79
C ASN A 145 -1.56 -2.07 0.68
N LEU A 146 -1.49 -1.33 1.77
CA LEU A 146 -1.86 0.08 1.86
C LEU A 146 -0.62 0.89 2.22
N THR A 147 -0.34 1.91 1.44
CA THR A 147 0.77 2.84 1.66
C THR A 147 0.25 4.26 1.73
N THR A 148 0.68 5.00 2.75
CA THR A 148 0.51 6.44 2.85
C THR A 148 1.80 7.10 2.38
N ASN A 149 1.71 7.94 1.35
CA ASN A 149 2.84 8.67 0.78
C ASN A 149 2.80 10.14 1.19
N HIS A 150 3.88 10.86 0.89
CA HIS A 150 4.04 12.28 1.19
C HIS A 150 3.75 12.59 2.66
N VAL A 151 4.17 11.68 3.54
CA VAL A 151 3.96 11.85 4.97
C VAL A 151 4.85 12.97 5.48
N VAL A 152 4.26 13.96 6.11
CA VAL A 152 4.92 15.13 6.67
C VAL A 152 4.42 15.40 8.09
N ASP A 153 5.22 16.11 8.86
CA ASP A 153 4.82 16.58 10.18
C ASP A 153 3.64 17.56 10.07
N GLU A 154 2.65 17.45 10.95
CA GLU A 154 1.44 18.27 10.97
C GLU A 154 1.76 19.77 11.05
N ASP A 155 2.74 20.15 11.88
CA ASP A 155 3.17 21.53 12.04
C ASP A 155 3.83 22.08 10.77
N THR A 156 4.47 21.21 9.99
CA THR A 156 5.09 21.57 8.70
C THR A 156 4.03 21.74 7.62
N ALA A 157 3.05 20.84 7.57
CA ALA A 157 1.94 20.92 6.61
C ALA A 157 1.09 22.19 6.82
N ALA A 158 0.86 22.59 8.05
CA ALA A 158 0.11 23.82 8.38
C ALA A 158 0.79 25.11 7.89
N LYS A 159 2.10 25.10 7.64
CA LYS A 159 2.89 26.24 7.15
C LYS A 159 2.97 26.34 5.65
N THR A 160 2.58 25.29 4.92
CA THR A 160 2.58 25.30 3.45
C THR A 160 1.25 25.86 2.96
N PRO A 161 1.21 27.06 2.33
CA PRO A 161 -0.04 27.58 1.80
C PRO A 161 -0.57 26.62 0.72
N ALA A 162 -1.88 26.41 0.71
CA ALA A 162 -2.56 25.65 -0.33
C ALA A 162 -2.17 26.23 -1.71
N PRO A 163 -1.93 25.38 -2.73
CA PRO A 163 -1.67 25.87 -4.07
C PRO A 163 -2.83 26.75 -4.53
N VAL A 164 -2.53 28.00 -4.88
CA VAL A 164 -3.51 28.92 -5.43
C VAL A 164 -3.93 28.35 -6.78
N GLN A 165 -5.15 27.87 -6.88
CA GLN A 165 -5.75 27.58 -8.18
C GLN A 165 -6.00 28.93 -8.87
N TYR A 166 -5.29 29.16 -9.95
CA TYR A 166 -5.66 30.20 -10.90
C TYR A 166 -6.75 29.62 -11.83
N ASP A 167 -7.92 30.21 -11.79
CA ASP A 167 -8.99 29.97 -12.75
C ASP A 167 -8.59 30.46 -14.18
#